data_9413821c16176cc3a8e597d59532828e
#
_entry.id   9413821c16176cc3a8e597d59532828e
#
_cell.length_a   1.000
_cell.length_b   1.000
_cell.length_c   1.000
_cell.angle_alpha   90.00
_cell.angle_beta   90.00
_cell.angle_gamma   90.00
#
_symmetry.space_group_name_H-M   'P 1'
#
loop_
_entity.id
_entity.type
_entity.pdbx_description
1 polymer ?
#
loop_
_entity_poly.entity_id
_entity_poly.type
_entity_poly.pdbx_seq_one_letter_code
_entity_poly.pdbx_strand_id
1 'polypeptide(L)'
;AAKQWVYSQYDQQVMGDTVRAPGLGAGIVRIHGTPKMIAFSSDVTPRYVKANPVEGGKQAVAEAYRNLTAVGAKPLATTDNLNFGNPEKPEIMGQFVGALDGIGQACIALDTPIVSGNVSLYNETDGKGILPTPTICAVGLIASPDQLIAGTAQAGDVALLIGDTKGHLGQSALLAEVFGREDGDAPHVDLIAEAKHGDFIRANHALIGACTDLADGGLALAAFEMAEAAGVGVTLDSADTPTLFGEDQARYLIACTFDKAEALMAAAGQAGVPIAMVGRFGGTDVNLGGVAAPLADLAQTYRGAFAATFA
;
A
#
# COMPACT_ATOMS: atom_id res chain seq x y z
N ALA A 1 -11.02 -3.79 6.65
CA ALA A 1 -12.42 -3.66 6.20
C ALA A 1 -12.50 -2.78 4.96
N ALA A 2 -13.32 -3.18 3.99
CA ALA A 2 -13.58 -2.35 2.81
C ALA A 2 -14.23 -1.03 3.23
N LYS A 3 -13.71 0.08 2.69
CA LYS A 3 -14.24 1.42 2.95
C LYS A 3 -15.08 1.95 1.78
N GLN A 4 -15.62 1.04 0.97
CA GLN A 4 -16.41 1.35 -0.23
C GLN A 4 -17.55 2.31 0.05
N TRP A 5 -18.21 2.18 1.21
CA TRP A 5 -19.29 3.08 1.63
C TRP A 5 -18.86 4.55 1.63
N VAL A 6 -17.61 4.86 2.01
CA VAL A 6 -17.10 6.24 2.07
C VAL A 6 -17.09 6.88 0.69
N TYR A 7 -16.50 6.20 -0.32
CA TYR A 7 -16.32 6.79 -1.64
C TYR A 7 -17.50 6.54 -2.60
N SER A 8 -18.34 5.51 -2.36
CA SER A 8 -19.51 5.25 -3.20
C SER A 8 -20.60 6.31 -3.09
N GLN A 9 -20.53 7.20 -2.11
CA GLN A 9 -21.43 8.33 -1.96
C GLN A 9 -21.15 9.48 -2.95
N TYR A 10 -20.00 9.46 -3.62
CA TYR A 10 -19.56 10.50 -4.55
C TYR A 10 -19.58 9.99 -5.98
N ASP A 11 -19.82 10.90 -6.93
CA ASP A 11 -19.71 10.58 -8.34
C ASP A 11 -18.23 10.39 -8.73
N GLN A 12 -17.89 9.15 -9.08
CA GLN A 12 -16.54 8.75 -9.48
C GLN A 12 -16.38 8.72 -11.00
N GLN A 13 -17.44 9.06 -11.76
CA GLN A 13 -17.49 8.99 -13.21
C GLN A 13 -17.60 10.37 -13.86
N VAL A 14 -17.42 11.44 -13.09
CA VAL A 14 -17.46 12.81 -13.61
C VAL A 14 -16.59 12.95 -14.85
N MET A 15 -17.15 13.55 -15.90
CA MET A 15 -16.55 13.72 -17.24
C MET A 15 -16.20 12.41 -17.98
N GLY A 16 -16.46 11.24 -17.40
CA GLY A 16 -16.18 9.95 -18.02
C GLY A 16 -14.69 9.63 -18.20
N ASP A 17 -13.82 10.23 -17.42
CA ASP A 17 -12.36 10.07 -17.54
C ASP A 17 -11.76 9.09 -16.52
N THR A 18 -12.57 8.49 -15.66
CA THR A 18 -12.10 7.49 -14.69
C THR A 18 -11.69 6.21 -15.41
N VAL A 19 -10.41 5.84 -15.27
CA VAL A 19 -9.85 4.58 -15.76
C VAL A 19 -9.91 3.52 -14.68
N ARG A 20 -9.62 3.90 -13.43
CA ARG A 20 -9.69 3.05 -12.25
C ARG A 20 -10.29 3.82 -11.09
N ALA A 21 -11.42 3.33 -10.57
CA ALA A 21 -12.08 3.90 -9.41
C ALA A 21 -11.27 3.66 -8.13
N PRO A 22 -11.53 4.41 -7.03
CA PRO A 22 -10.97 4.11 -5.71
C PRO A 22 -11.32 2.70 -5.23
N GLY A 23 -10.54 2.17 -4.29
CA GLY A 23 -10.78 0.86 -3.66
C GLY A 23 -9.60 -0.09 -3.69
N LEU A 24 -8.59 0.20 -4.49
CA LEU A 24 -7.27 -0.44 -4.49
C LEU A 24 -6.22 0.68 -4.56
N GLY A 25 -5.02 0.44 -4.11
CA GLY A 25 -3.89 1.35 -3.93
C GLY A 25 -3.93 2.76 -4.57
N ALA A 26 -4.30 2.90 -5.85
CA ALA A 26 -4.39 4.19 -6.52
C ALA A 26 -5.64 4.32 -7.40
N GLY A 27 -6.25 5.52 -7.40
CA GLY A 27 -7.25 5.92 -8.39
C GLY A 27 -6.58 6.47 -9.65
N ILE A 28 -7.17 6.26 -10.84
CA ILE A 28 -6.57 6.66 -12.12
C ILE A 28 -7.61 7.37 -12.99
N VAL A 29 -7.23 8.53 -13.54
CA VAL A 29 -8.00 9.27 -14.52
C VAL A 29 -7.15 9.52 -15.77
N ARG A 30 -7.79 9.46 -16.95
CA ARG A 30 -7.10 9.83 -18.20
C ARG A 30 -7.03 11.35 -18.33
N ILE A 31 -5.98 11.82 -19.00
CA ILE A 31 -5.91 13.23 -19.44
C ILE A 31 -6.61 13.31 -20.80
N HIS A 32 -7.75 13.96 -20.84
CA HIS A 32 -8.61 14.05 -22.03
C HIS A 32 -7.82 14.52 -23.26
N GLY A 33 -8.03 13.86 -24.40
CA GLY A 33 -7.37 14.18 -25.67
C GLY A 33 -5.89 13.74 -25.76
N THR A 34 -5.39 12.97 -24.78
CA THR A 34 -4.03 12.44 -24.80
C THR A 34 -4.02 10.94 -24.44
N PRO A 35 -2.92 10.19 -24.69
CA PRO A 35 -2.76 8.84 -24.20
C PRO A 35 -2.37 8.75 -22.72
N LYS A 36 -2.15 9.87 -22.04
CA LYS A 36 -1.64 9.95 -20.68
C LYS A 36 -2.74 9.77 -19.64
N MET A 37 -2.35 9.25 -18.48
CA MET A 37 -3.22 9.13 -17.30
C MET A 37 -2.49 9.66 -16.06
N ILE A 38 -3.26 10.15 -15.10
CA ILE A 38 -2.78 10.57 -13.79
C ILE A 38 -3.28 9.56 -12.76
N ALA A 39 -2.39 9.09 -11.91
CA ALA A 39 -2.70 8.26 -10.75
C ALA A 39 -2.56 9.07 -9.46
N PHE A 40 -3.42 8.77 -8.49
CA PHE A 40 -3.44 9.41 -7.17
C PHE A 40 -3.48 8.36 -6.07
N SER A 41 -2.69 8.56 -5.02
CA SER A 41 -2.74 7.79 -3.78
C SER A 41 -2.66 8.71 -2.57
N SER A 42 -3.14 8.23 -1.42
CA SER A 42 -3.07 8.98 -0.16
C SER A 42 -2.88 7.99 0.98
N ASP A 43 -1.80 8.19 1.75
CA ASP A 43 -1.39 7.22 2.78
C ASP A 43 -0.86 7.88 4.05
N VAL A 44 -1.06 7.17 5.17
CA VAL A 44 -0.45 7.39 6.48
C VAL A 44 -0.79 6.24 7.43
N THR A 45 0.17 5.82 8.24
CA THR A 45 -0.08 4.93 9.39
C THR A 45 0.22 5.66 10.69
N PRO A 46 -0.78 6.27 11.34
CA PRO A 46 -0.58 7.10 12.54
C PRO A 46 0.09 6.36 13.71
N ARG A 47 -0.11 5.04 13.84
CA ARG A 47 0.56 4.21 14.85
C ARG A 47 2.07 4.18 14.65
N TYR A 48 2.54 4.12 13.41
CA TYR A 48 3.96 4.17 13.09
C TYR A 48 4.56 5.53 13.45
N VAL A 49 3.87 6.62 13.10
CA VAL A 49 4.32 7.98 13.43
C VAL A 49 4.37 8.19 14.94
N LYS A 50 3.42 7.62 15.70
CA LYS A 50 3.42 7.67 17.17
C LYS A 50 4.61 6.93 17.79
N ALA A 51 4.93 5.75 17.27
CA ALA A 51 6.02 4.91 17.78
C ALA A 51 7.40 5.44 17.37
N ASN A 52 7.55 5.87 16.12
CA ASN A 52 8.78 6.42 15.57
C ASN A 52 8.44 7.48 14.50
N PRO A 53 8.42 8.77 14.85
CA PRO A 53 7.97 9.81 13.94
C PRO A 53 8.78 9.88 12.63
N VAL A 54 10.09 9.62 12.68
CA VAL A 54 10.95 9.64 11.48
C VAL A 54 10.60 8.48 10.55
N GLU A 55 10.52 7.25 11.06
CA GLU A 55 10.15 6.09 10.23
C GLU A 55 8.70 6.18 9.74
N GLY A 56 7.77 6.64 10.58
CA GLY A 56 6.37 6.86 10.19
C GLY A 56 6.21 7.94 9.12
N GLY A 57 7.01 9.01 9.18
CA GLY A 57 7.06 10.04 8.15
C GLY A 57 7.60 9.51 6.81
N LYS A 58 8.68 8.70 6.85
CA LYS A 58 9.20 8.01 5.65
C LYS A 58 8.16 7.06 5.06
N GLN A 59 7.50 6.28 5.92
CA GLN A 59 6.51 5.28 5.49
C GLN A 59 5.34 5.93 4.75
N ALA A 60 4.80 7.04 5.22
CA ALA A 60 3.68 7.72 4.56
C ALA A 60 4.01 8.11 3.10
N VAL A 61 5.23 8.61 2.86
CA VAL A 61 5.70 8.92 1.50
C VAL A 61 5.96 7.64 0.69
N ALA A 62 6.64 6.66 1.30
CA ALA A 62 7.01 5.41 0.63
C ALA A 62 5.78 4.58 0.22
N GLU A 63 4.74 4.52 1.05
CA GLU A 63 3.51 3.79 0.72
C GLU A 63 2.75 4.47 -0.41
N ALA A 64 2.58 5.79 -0.37
CA ALA A 64 2.00 6.54 -1.49
C ALA A 64 2.79 6.33 -2.79
N TYR A 65 4.14 6.33 -2.73
CA TYR A 65 5.02 6.02 -3.85
C TYR A 65 4.80 4.58 -4.36
N ARG A 66 4.71 3.58 -3.47
CA ARG A 66 4.46 2.17 -3.84
C ARG A 66 3.11 2.00 -4.53
N ASN A 67 2.06 2.60 -4.01
CA ASN A 67 0.73 2.54 -4.58
C ASN A 67 0.69 3.07 -6.02
N LEU A 68 1.35 4.20 -6.30
CA LEU A 68 1.48 4.73 -7.66
C LEU A 68 2.29 3.79 -8.56
N THR A 69 3.38 3.25 -8.04
CA THR A 69 4.24 2.30 -8.75
C THR A 69 3.51 1.00 -9.10
N ALA A 70 2.70 0.47 -8.18
CA ALA A 70 1.95 -0.77 -8.36
C ALA A 70 0.95 -0.70 -9.54
N VAL A 71 0.50 0.50 -9.92
CA VAL A 71 -0.35 0.71 -11.11
C VAL A 71 0.44 1.10 -12.36
N GLY A 72 1.78 1.09 -12.31
CA GLY A 72 2.66 1.43 -13.44
C GLY A 72 2.94 2.94 -13.58
N ALA A 73 2.45 3.77 -12.66
CA ALA A 73 2.69 5.19 -12.69
C ALA A 73 4.10 5.54 -12.23
N LYS A 74 4.72 6.54 -12.86
CA LYS A 74 5.93 7.20 -12.33
C LYS A 74 5.47 8.26 -11.32
N PRO A 75 5.80 8.14 -10.02
CA PRO A 75 5.54 9.18 -9.04
C PRO A 75 6.25 10.49 -9.44
N LEU A 76 5.57 11.62 -9.26
CA LEU A 76 6.08 12.93 -9.70
C LEU A 76 6.20 13.94 -8.57
N ALA A 77 5.21 13.99 -7.70
CA ALA A 77 5.15 14.97 -6.63
C ALA A 77 4.18 14.52 -5.53
N THR A 78 4.32 15.14 -4.37
CA THR A 78 3.46 14.93 -3.20
C THR A 78 2.87 16.24 -2.71
N THR A 79 1.78 16.13 -1.95
CA THR A 79 1.25 17.17 -1.07
C THR A 79 1.03 16.56 0.29
N ASP A 80 1.19 17.34 1.35
CA ASP A 80 0.95 16.87 2.72
C ASP A 80 -0.35 17.46 3.31
N ASN A 81 -0.88 16.76 4.30
CA ASN A 81 -1.94 17.23 5.19
C ASN A 81 -1.57 16.82 6.61
N LEU A 82 -0.85 17.70 7.31
CA LEU A 82 -0.23 17.44 8.59
C LEU A 82 -1.22 17.73 9.72
N ASN A 83 -1.62 16.69 10.47
CA ASN A 83 -2.57 16.83 11.57
C ASN A 83 -1.93 16.33 12.88
N PHE A 84 -1.77 17.23 13.85
CA PHE A 84 -1.14 16.95 15.13
C PHE A 84 -1.92 17.59 16.29
N GLY A 85 -1.67 17.12 17.51
CA GLY A 85 -2.22 17.71 18.73
C GLY A 85 -1.63 19.09 19.06
N ASN A 86 -1.60 19.45 20.34
CA ASN A 86 -1.10 20.74 20.80
C ASN A 86 0.44 20.83 20.69
N PRO A 87 1.00 21.69 19.82
CA PRO A 87 2.44 21.81 19.61
C PRO A 87 3.20 22.46 20.79
N GLU A 88 2.50 23.04 21.76
CA GLU A 88 3.12 23.56 22.99
C GLU A 88 3.56 22.42 23.92
N LYS A 89 3.06 21.19 23.69
CA LYS A 89 3.51 20.00 24.40
C LYS A 89 4.79 19.48 23.72
N PRO A 90 5.93 19.38 24.43
CA PRO A 90 7.21 19.00 23.82
C PRO A 90 7.18 17.66 23.06
N GLU A 91 6.43 16.68 23.58
CA GLU A 91 6.25 15.37 22.92
C GLU A 91 5.53 15.47 21.57
N ILE A 92 4.53 16.33 21.46
CA ILE A 92 3.79 16.55 20.20
C ILE A 92 4.67 17.32 19.20
N MET A 93 5.40 18.33 19.66
CA MET A 93 6.35 19.02 18.80
C MET A 93 7.48 18.08 18.34
N GLY A 94 7.94 17.16 19.20
CA GLY A 94 8.91 16.12 18.82
C GLY A 94 8.39 15.19 17.74
N GLN A 95 7.12 14.77 17.83
CA GLN A 95 6.46 13.97 16.78
C GLN A 95 6.37 14.74 15.46
N PHE A 96 5.98 16.02 15.52
CA PHE A 96 5.86 16.86 14.34
C PHE A 96 7.19 17.05 13.62
N VAL A 97 8.25 17.45 14.36
CA VAL A 97 9.59 17.64 13.79
C VAL A 97 10.17 16.34 13.23
N GLY A 98 10.04 15.21 13.97
CA GLY A 98 10.50 13.92 13.49
C GLY A 98 9.77 13.44 12.23
N ALA A 99 8.45 13.65 12.16
CA ALA A 99 7.66 13.30 10.97
C ALA A 99 8.11 14.12 9.75
N LEU A 100 8.33 15.44 9.91
CA LEU A 100 8.83 16.30 8.83
C LEU A 100 10.23 15.88 8.35
N ASP A 101 11.12 15.50 9.29
CA ASP A 101 12.44 14.99 8.92
C ASP A 101 12.34 13.69 8.09
N GLY A 102 11.52 12.74 8.52
CA GLY A 102 11.27 11.50 7.79
C GLY A 102 10.66 11.74 6.40
N ILE A 103 9.64 12.59 6.29
CA ILE A 103 9.01 12.98 5.04
C ILE A 103 10.05 13.61 4.10
N GLY A 104 10.86 14.55 4.59
CA GLY A 104 11.90 15.21 3.81
C GLY A 104 12.93 14.22 3.25
N GLN A 105 13.41 13.28 4.09
CA GLN A 105 14.33 12.22 3.66
C GLN A 105 13.73 11.36 2.55
N ALA A 106 12.47 10.94 2.69
CA ALA A 106 11.79 10.10 1.70
C ALA A 106 11.53 10.85 0.39
N CYS A 107 11.06 12.10 0.45
CA CYS A 107 10.83 12.92 -0.74
C CYS A 107 12.11 13.14 -1.55
N ILE A 108 13.26 13.35 -0.87
CA ILE A 108 14.56 13.49 -1.54
C ILE A 108 14.99 12.17 -2.17
N ALA A 109 14.90 11.07 -1.44
CA ALA A 109 15.38 9.76 -1.92
C ALA A 109 14.51 9.19 -3.06
N LEU A 110 13.21 9.47 -3.06
CA LEU A 110 12.24 8.95 -4.04
C LEU A 110 11.95 9.95 -5.17
N ASP A 111 12.61 11.10 -5.20
CA ASP A 111 12.41 12.17 -6.20
C ASP A 111 10.93 12.60 -6.33
N THR A 112 10.27 12.79 -5.19
CA THR A 112 8.85 13.18 -5.10
C THR A 112 8.69 14.44 -4.25
N PRO A 113 9.02 15.63 -4.79
CA PRO A 113 8.99 16.88 -4.03
C PRO A 113 7.59 17.23 -3.54
N ILE A 114 7.50 17.84 -2.35
CA ILE A 114 6.27 18.42 -1.84
C ILE A 114 6.02 19.73 -2.57
N VAL A 115 4.88 19.85 -3.26
CA VAL A 115 4.50 21.02 -4.06
C VAL A 115 3.41 21.88 -3.41
N SER A 116 2.72 21.33 -2.44
CA SER A 116 1.74 22.04 -1.61
C SER A 116 1.52 21.28 -0.31
N GLY A 117 0.77 21.86 0.63
CA GLY A 117 0.44 21.18 1.86
C GLY A 117 -0.48 22.01 2.76
N ASN A 118 -0.93 21.37 3.84
CA ASN A 118 -1.71 21.97 4.90
C ASN A 118 -1.20 21.49 6.25
N VAL A 119 -1.23 22.35 7.25
CA VAL A 119 -0.98 21.99 8.64
C VAL A 119 -2.17 22.36 9.52
N SER A 120 -2.58 21.40 10.35
CA SER A 120 -3.62 21.57 11.37
C SER A 120 -3.06 21.12 12.71
N LEU A 121 -3.01 22.03 13.66
CA LEU A 121 -2.50 21.82 15.01
C LEU A 121 -3.61 21.99 16.05
N TYR A 122 -3.32 21.67 17.31
CA TYR A 122 -4.30 21.72 18.41
C TYR A 122 -5.51 20.79 18.20
N ASN A 123 -5.33 19.67 17.46
CA ASN A 123 -6.39 18.67 17.28
C ASN A 123 -6.50 17.83 18.56
N GLU A 124 -7.32 18.30 19.50
CA GLU A 124 -7.52 17.66 20.80
C GLU A 124 -9.01 17.64 21.16
N THR A 125 -9.40 16.61 21.91
CA THR A 125 -10.70 16.51 22.56
C THR A 125 -10.47 16.17 24.03
N ASP A 126 -11.02 16.96 24.95
CA ASP A 126 -10.88 16.80 26.40
C ASP A 126 -9.40 16.68 26.86
N GLY A 127 -8.51 17.46 26.24
CA GLY A 127 -7.08 17.46 26.55
C GLY A 127 -6.29 16.29 25.99
N LYS A 128 -6.94 15.36 25.26
CA LYS A 128 -6.30 14.24 24.58
C LYS A 128 -6.11 14.58 23.10
N GLY A 129 -4.86 14.61 22.66
CA GLY A 129 -4.51 14.82 21.26
C GLY A 129 -4.87 13.61 20.38
N ILE A 130 -5.10 13.88 19.11
CA ILE A 130 -5.19 12.82 18.09
C ILE A 130 -3.85 12.08 17.96
N LEU A 131 -3.87 10.91 17.33
CA LEU A 131 -2.63 10.32 16.84
C LEU A 131 -1.96 11.26 15.81
N PRO A 132 -0.62 11.32 15.76
CA PRO A 132 0.08 12.13 14.78
C PRO A 132 -0.23 11.60 13.36
N THR A 133 -0.83 12.43 12.53
CA THR A 133 -1.41 12.01 11.23
C THR A 133 -0.91 12.91 10.10
N PRO A 134 0.37 12.77 9.68
CA PRO A 134 0.91 13.46 8.51
C PRO A 134 0.52 12.70 7.23
N THR A 135 -0.69 12.92 6.73
CA THR A 135 -1.18 12.27 5.52
C THR A 135 -0.45 12.80 4.29
N ILE A 136 0.07 11.91 3.47
CA ILE A 136 0.71 12.22 2.19
C ILE A 136 -0.23 11.86 1.06
N CYS A 137 -0.47 12.80 0.16
CA CYS A 137 -1.11 12.56 -1.13
C CYS A 137 -0.05 12.61 -2.24
N ALA A 138 0.02 11.61 -3.08
CA ALA A 138 0.99 11.54 -4.17
C ALA A 138 0.31 11.50 -5.53
N VAL A 139 0.98 12.09 -6.52
CA VAL A 139 0.53 12.13 -7.92
C VAL A 139 1.57 11.46 -8.80
N GLY A 140 1.12 10.57 -9.69
CA GLY A 140 1.98 9.88 -10.64
C GLY A 140 1.45 9.98 -12.06
N LEU A 141 2.34 9.80 -13.03
CA LEU A 141 2.04 9.83 -14.46
C LEU A 141 2.20 8.44 -15.08
N ILE A 142 1.19 7.99 -15.78
CA ILE A 142 1.24 6.89 -16.74
C ILE A 142 1.30 7.55 -18.12
N ALA A 143 2.46 7.47 -18.79
CA ALA A 143 2.69 8.21 -20.03
C ALA A 143 1.97 7.59 -21.24
N SER A 144 1.65 6.29 -21.18
CA SER A 144 1.01 5.53 -22.25
C SER A 144 0.21 4.36 -21.65
N PRO A 145 -0.91 3.94 -22.28
CA PRO A 145 -1.78 2.88 -21.75
C PRO A 145 -1.10 1.52 -21.56
N ASP A 146 -0.04 1.23 -22.31
CA ASP A 146 0.73 -0.01 -22.17
C ASP A 146 1.53 -0.09 -20.86
N GLN A 147 1.80 1.05 -20.23
CA GLN A 147 2.45 1.10 -18.91
C GLN A 147 1.48 0.81 -17.75
N LEU A 148 0.17 0.84 -17.99
CA LEU A 148 -0.82 0.58 -16.95
C LEU A 148 -0.78 -0.88 -16.51
N ILE A 149 -0.56 -1.11 -15.22
CA ILE A 149 -0.73 -2.44 -14.60
C ILE A 149 -2.19 -2.59 -14.19
N ALA A 150 -2.90 -3.54 -14.81
CA ALA A 150 -4.37 -3.64 -14.78
C ALA A 150 -4.96 -3.93 -13.39
N GLY A 151 -4.25 -4.64 -12.53
CA GLY A 151 -4.63 -4.78 -11.12
C GLY A 151 -5.54 -5.95 -10.74
N THR A 152 -5.84 -6.92 -11.65
CA THR A 152 -6.61 -8.12 -11.30
C THR A 152 -5.85 -9.38 -11.64
N ALA A 153 -5.68 -10.27 -10.65
CA ALA A 153 -5.12 -11.60 -10.84
C ALA A 153 -6.06 -12.49 -11.67
N GLN A 154 -5.50 -13.49 -12.33
CA GLN A 154 -6.26 -14.49 -13.09
C GLN A 154 -6.06 -15.87 -12.47
N ALA A 155 -7.06 -16.77 -12.67
CA ALA A 155 -6.91 -18.15 -12.25
C ALA A 155 -5.72 -18.79 -13.02
N GLY A 156 -4.79 -19.38 -12.27
CA GLY A 156 -3.55 -19.96 -12.81
C GLY A 156 -2.33 -19.06 -12.69
N ASP A 157 -2.51 -17.77 -12.35
CA ASP A 157 -1.38 -16.90 -12.08
C ASP A 157 -0.59 -17.35 -10.84
N VAL A 158 0.72 -17.21 -10.91
CA VAL A 158 1.60 -17.35 -9.74
C VAL A 158 1.66 -16.06 -8.96
N ALA A 159 1.79 -16.18 -7.65
CA ALA A 159 2.01 -15.05 -6.74
C ALA A 159 3.51 -14.88 -6.47
N LEU A 160 4.07 -13.75 -6.87
CA LEU A 160 5.46 -13.37 -6.62
C LEU A 160 5.51 -12.24 -5.59
N LEU A 161 6.39 -12.38 -4.62
CA LEU A 161 6.69 -11.34 -3.64
C LEU A 161 8.03 -10.69 -3.97
N ILE A 162 8.03 -9.39 -4.19
CA ILE A 162 9.23 -8.55 -4.29
C ILE A 162 9.53 -7.97 -2.91
N GLY A 163 10.81 -7.91 -2.56
CA GLY A 163 11.32 -7.38 -1.31
C GLY A 163 11.52 -8.44 -0.24
N ASP A 164 12.30 -8.09 0.78
CA ASP A 164 12.65 -8.98 1.89
C ASP A 164 11.54 -9.01 2.95
N THR A 165 11.24 -10.18 3.45
CA THR A 165 10.35 -10.39 4.59
C THR A 165 11.19 -10.66 5.84
N LYS A 166 11.15 -9.75 6.80
CA LYS A 166 11.79 -9.88 8.13
C LYS A 166 10.78 -10.23 9.21
N GLY A 167 9.49 -10.15 8.88
CA GLY A 167 8.38 -10.49 9.77
C GLY A 167 8.12 -9.46 10.84
N HIS A 168 8.24 -8.17 10.53
CA HIS A 168 8.02 -7.08 11.46
C HIS A 168 6.56 -6.97 11.87
N LEU A 169 6.25 -7.19 13.15
CA LEU A 169 4.89 -7.13 13.70
C LEU A 169 4.64 -5.90 14.61
N GLY A 170 5.68 -5.14 14.97
CA GLY A 170 5.53 -3.94 15.80
C GLY A 170 4.56 -2.94 15.15
N GLN A 171 3.62 -2.40 15.94
CA GLN A 171 2.58 -1.46 15.51
C GLN A 171 1.70 -1.95 14.35
N SER A 172 1.74 -3.24 14.01
CA SER A 172 0.99 -3.80 12.88
C SER A 172 -0.52 -3.78 13.08
N ALA A 173 -1.26 -3.84 11.98
CA ALA A 173 -2.71 -4.01 12.00
C ALA A 173 -3.11 -5.32 12.71
N LEU A 174 -2.32 -6.40 12.58
CA LEU A 174 -2.56 -7.63 13.32
C LEU A 174 -2.55 -7.40 14.83
N LEU A 175 -1.54 -6.69 15.37
CA LEU A 175 -1.49 -6.40 16.79
C LEU A 175 -2.64 -5.48 17.23
N ALA A 176 -2.90 -4.42 16.47
CA ALA A 176 -3.92 -3.44 16.82
C ALA A 176 -5.33 -4.00 16.74
N GLU A 177 -5.69 -4.63 15.62
CA GLU A 177 -7.08 -5.00 15.33
C GLU A 177 -7.47 -6.37 15.93
N VAL A 178 -6.52 -7.33 16.00
CA VAL A 178 -6.81 -8.68 16.50
C VAL A 178 -6.49 -8.81 17.98
N PHE A 179 -5.38 -8.21 18.43
CA PHE A 179 -4.93 -8.35 19.82
C PHE A 179 -5.18 -7.12 20.70
N GLY A 180 -5.67 -6.01 20.14
CA GLY A 180 -5.90 -4.76 20.88
C GLY A 180 -4.60 -4.15 21.43
N ARG A 181 -3.46 -4.33 20.73
CA ARG A 181 -2.14 -3.93 21.17
C ARG A 181 -1.50 -2.96 20.17
N GLU A 182 -0.97 -1.86 20.67
CA GLU A 182 -0.18 -0.88 19.92
C GLU A 182 1.23 -0.80 20.52
N ASP A 183 2.01 -1.85 20.40
CA ASP A 183 3.35 -1.96 20.97
C ASP A 183 4.39 -2.39 19.93
N GLY A 184 5.65 -2.22 20.27
CA GLY A 184 6.78 -2.40 19.35
C GLY A 184 7.11 -1.12 18.61
N ASP A 185 8.18 -1.16 17.82
CA ASP A 185 8.62 -0.03 17.00
C ASP A 185 7.90 -0.01 15.65
N ALA A 186 7.97 1.13 14.94
CA ALA A 186 7.56 1.21 13.55
C ALA A 186 8.48 0.38 12.64
N PRO A 187 7.99 -0.15 11.50
CA PRO A 187 8.85 -0.84 10.56
C PRO A 187 9.90 0.11 9.99
N HIS A 188 11.13 -0.38 9.84
CA HIS A 188 12.20 0.37 9.20
C HIS A 188 11.92 0.57 7.70
N VAL A 189 12.12 1.80 7.21
CA VAL A 189 11.95 2.17 5.80
C VAL A 189 13.31 2.32 5.14
N ASP A 190 13.68 1.34 4.32
CA ASP A 190 14.87 1.39 3.47
C ASP A 190 14.54 2.11 2.15
N LEU A 191 14.82 3.40 2.10
CA LEU A 191 14.51 4.26 0.95
C LEU A 191 15.27 3.86 -0.32
N ILE A 192 16.43 3.20 -0.20
CA ILE A 192 17.18 2.67 -1.35
C ILE A 192 16.44 1.47 -1.94
N ALA A 193 15.96 0.57 -1.09
CA ALA A 193 15.15 -0.56 -1.50
C ALA A 193 13.82 -0.10 -2.12
N GLU A 194 13.14 0.89 -1.52
CA GLU A 194 11.90 1.49 -2.06
C GLU A 194 12.09 2.00 -3.49
N ALA A 195 13.10 2.82 -3.73
CA ALA A 195 13.40 3.35 -5.06
C ALA A 195 13.73 2.23 -6.04
N LYS A 196 14.62 1.30 -5.66
CA LYS A 196 15.10 0.20 -6.50
C LYS A 196 13.98 -0.76 -6.91
N HIS A 197 13.13 -1.17 -5.96
CA HIS A 197 12.02 -2.07 -6.23
C HIS A 197 10.96 -1.37 -7.09
N GLY A 198 10.69 -0.10 -6.83
CA GLY A 198 9.76 0.69 -7.64
C GLY A 198 10.24 0.85 -9.08
N ASP A 199 11.51 1.15 -9.31
CA ASP A 199 12.10 1.22 -10.65
C ASP A 199 12.00 -0.14 -11.38
N PHE A 200 12.25 -1.23 -10.66
CA PHE A 200 12.14 -2.59 -11.20
C PHE A 200 10.72 -2.91 -11.66
N ILE A 201 9.70 -2.61 -10.86
CA ILE A 201 8.28 -2.80 -11.22
C ILE A 201 7.97 -2.04 -12.51
N ARG A 202 8.28 -0.74 -12.57
CA ARG A 202 7.98 0.10 -13.74
C ARG A 202 8.72 -0.35 -15.00
N ALA A 203 9.98 -0.77 -14.87
CA ALA A 203 10.77 -1.26 -15.99
C ALA A 203 10.25 -2.58 -16.57
N ASN A 204 9.58 -3.41 -15.75
CA ASN A 204 9.10 -4.74 -16.12
C ASN A 204 7.56 -4.83 -16.21
N HIS A 205 6.86 -3.70 -16.31
CA HIS A 205 5.39 -3.64 -16.30
C HIS A 205 4.73 -4.60 -17.31
N ALA A 206 5.32 -4.84 -18.47
CA ALA A 206 4.79 -5.74 -19.50
C ALA A 206 4.73 -7.22 -19.08
N LEU A 207 5.54 -7.61 -18.09
CA LEU A 207 5.55 -8.96 -17.52
C LEU A 207 4.56 -9.12 -16.36
N ILE A 208 4.00 -8.04 -15.85
CA ILE A 208 3.13 -8.00 -14.65
C ILE A 208 1.67 -8.03 -15.07
N GLY A 209 0.91 -9.01 -14.58
CA GLY A 209 -0.54 -9.11 -14.80
C GLY A 209 -1.32 -8.23 -13.82
N ALA A 210 -0.98 -8.32 -12.55
CA ALA A 210 -1.51 -7.48 -11.47
C ALA A 210 -0.41 -7.20 -10.45
N CYS A 211 -0.52 -6.07 -9.76
CA CYS A 211 0.42 -5.67 -8.71
C CYS A 211 -0.30 -4.87 -7.62
N THR A 212 0.09 -5.10 -6.38
CA THR A 212 -0.23 -4.26 -5.23
C THR A 212 1.00 -4.13 -4.34
N ASP A 213 1.11 -3.07 -3.56
CA ASP A 213 2.09 -3.00 -2.49
C ASP A 213 1.64 -3.85 -1.28
N LEU A 214 2.53 -4.03 -0.32
CA LEU A 214 2.21 -4.60 0.98
C LEU A 214 2.26 -3.48 2.03
N ALA A 215 1.15 -3.36 2.77
CA ALA A 215 0.96 -2.41 3.85
C ALA A 215 0.29 -3.08 5.05
N ASP A 216 -0.74 -2.47 5.63
CA ASP A 216 -1.53 -3.02 6.75
C ASP A 216 -1.93 -4.49 6.49
N GLY A 217 -1.63 -5.37 7.44
CA GLY A 217 -1.97 -6.80 7.36
C GLY A 217 -1.04 -7.65 6.48
N GLY A 218 0.01 -7.05 5.92
CA GLY A 218 1.10 -7.73 5.21
C GLY A 218 0.66 -8.54 3.99
N LEU A 219 1.37 -9.64 3.75
CA LEU A 219 1.15 -10.49 2.59
C LEU A 219 -0.25 -11.13 2.57
N ALA A 220 -0.76 -11.52 3.73
CA ALA A 220 -2.06 -12.20 3.81
C ALA A 220 -3.20 -11.29 3.36
N LEU A 221 -3.22 -10.02 3.80
CA LEU A 221 -4.27 -9.07 3.40
C LEU A 221 -4.10 -8.64 1.95
N ALA A 222 -2.89 -8.34 1.50
CA ALA A 222 -2.62 -7.99 0.10
C ALA A 222 -3.06 -9.11 -0.88
N ALA A 223 -2.78 -10.38 -0.55
CA ALA A 223 -3.20 -11.51 -1.35
C ALA A 223 -4.72 -11.71 -1.35
N PHE A 224 -5.36 -11.54 -0.18
CA PHE A 224 -6.82 -11.59 -0.07
C PHE A 224 -7.48 -10.48 -0.90
N GLU A 225 -7.03 -9.23 -0.78
CA GLU A 225 -7.62 -8.10 -1.51
C GLU A 225 -7.45 -8.26 -3.03
N MET A 226 -6.30 -8.76 -3.48
CA MET A 226 -6.07 -9.07 -4.90
C MET A 226 -6.97 -10.21 -5.38
N ALA A 227 -7.17 -11.25 -4.57
CA ALA A 227 -8.06 -12.38 -4.84
C ALA A 227 -9.53 -11.95 -4.87
N GLU A 228 -9.95 -11.13 -3.90
CA GLU A 228 -11.30 -10.58 -3.78
C GLU A 228 -11.67 -9.69 -4.98
N ALA A 229 -10.77 -8.79 -5.37
CA ALA A 229 -10.96 -7.93 -6.54
C ALA A 229 -11.05 -8.71 -7.85
N ALA A 230 -10.38 -9.84 -7.94
CA ALA A 230 -10.38 -10.73 -9.09
C ALA A 230 -11.53 -11.75 -9.10
N GLY A 231 -12.15 -12.01 -7.95
CA GLY A 231 -13.14 -13.08 -7.77
C GLY A 231 -12.56 -14.50 -7.89
N VAL A 232 -11.26 -14.68 -7.66
CA VAL A 232 -10.56 -15.96 -7.68
C VAL A 232 -9.84 -16.20 -6.35
N GLY A 233 -9.79 -17.44 -5.88
CA GLY A 233 -9.09 -17.79 -4.64
C GLY A 233 -7.58 -17.58 -4.73
N VAL A 234 -6.91 -17.71 -3.59
CA VAL A 234 -5.45 -17.63 -3.48
C VAL A 234 -4.93 -18.67 -2.51
N THR A 235 -3.82 -19.31 -2.84
CA THR A 235 -3.06 -20.17 -1.93
C THR A 235 -1.69 -19.58 -1.71
N LEU A 236 -1.36 -19.28 -0.45
CA LEU A 236 0.00 -18.93 -0.02
C LEU A 236 0.66 -20.13 0.65
N ASP A 237 1.94 -20.33 0.36
CA ASP A 237 2.69 -21.51 0.80
C ASP A 237 3.09 -21.43 2.29
N SER A 238 3.20 -20.22 2.86
CA SER A 238 3.59 -20.02 4.26
C SER A 238 2.41 -20.14 5.22
N ALA A 239 2.67 -20.76 6.39
CA ALA A 239 1.79 -20.73 7.57
C ALA A 239 2.35 -19.85 8.70
N ASP A 240 3.52 -19.26 8.51
CA ASP A 240 4.23 -18.48 9.51
C ASP A 240 3.60 -17.10 9.69
N THR A 241 3.15 -16.78 10.91
CA THR A 241 2.46 -15.51 11.20
C THR A 241 3.30 -14.28 10.86
N PRO A 242 4.59 -14.17 11.24
CA PRO A 242 5.44 -13.06 10.82
C PRO A 242 5.57 -12.90 9.30
N THR A 243 5.66 -14.00 8.56
CA THR A 243 5.72 -13.97 7.10
C THR A 243 4.42 -13.49 6.47
N LEU A 244 3.27 -13.94 7.00
CA LEU A 244 1.95 -13.61 6.48
C LEU A 244 1.50 -12.21 6.83
N PHE A 245 1.72 -11.78 8.07
CA PHE A 245 1.16 -10.54 8.63
C PHE A 245 2.21 -9.50 9.00
N GLY A 246 3.50 -9.78 8.76
CA GLY A 246 4.56 -8.79 8.94
C GLY A 246 4.37 -7.61 7.98
N GLU A 247 4.61 -6.39 8.46
CA GLU A 247 4.42 -5.14 7.72
C GLU A 247 5.75 -4.50 7.35
N ASP A 248 6.71 -5.34 6.93
CA ASP A 248 7.98 -4.88 6.38
C ASP A 248 7.72 -4.02 5.14
N GLN A 249 8.54 -3.00 4.94
CA GLN A 249 8.42 -2.02 3.88
C GLN A 249 9.10 -2.46 2.56
N ALA A 250 8.97 -1.66 1.50
CA ALA A 250 9.55 -1.91 0.17
C ALA A 250 9.12 -3.24 -0.48
N ARG A 251 7.88 -3.68 -0.26
CA ARG A 251 7.39 -4.96 -0.77
C ARG A 251 6.20 -4.79 -1.71
N TYR A 252 6.13 -5.69 -2.70
CA TYR A 252 5.02 -5.76 -3.66
C TYR A 252 4.61 -7.21 -3.89
N LEU A 253 3.30 -7.46 -4.03
CA LEU A 253 2.73 -8.69 -4.51
C LEU A 253 2.39 -8.56 -5.99
N ILE A 254 2.86 -9.50 -6.80
CA ILE A 254 2.61 -9.56 -8.24
C ILE A 254 1.85 -10.85 -8.56
N ALA A 255 0.87 -10.75 -9.46
CA ALA A 255 0.26 -11.88 -10.13
C ALA A 255 0.62 -11.86 -11.62
N CYS A 256 1.09 -12.99 -12.16
CA CYS A 256 1.38 -13.17 -13.58
C CYS A 256 1.40 -14.64 -13.97
N THR A 257 1.40 -14.94 -15.27
CA THR A 257 1.56 -16.30 -15.77
C THR A 257 2.94 -16.87 -15.46
N PHE A 258 3.07 -18.20 -15.44
CA PHE A 258 4.31 -18.87 -15.02
C PHE A 258 5.52 -18.49 -15.90
N ASP A 259 5.35 -18.40 -17.21
CA ASP A 259 6.40 -18.00 -18.16
C ASP A 259 6.88 -16.55 -17.91
N LYS A 260 5.96 -15.64 -17.57
CA LYS A 260 6.29 -14.27 -17.17
C LYS A 260 6.99 -14.21 -15.82
N ALA A 261 6.61 -15.10 -14.88
CA ALA A 261 7.25 -15.19 -13.58
C ALA A 261 8.72 -15.62 -13.71
N GLU A 262 9.04 -16.61 -14.56
CA GLU A 262 10.42 -17.00 -14.83
C GLU A 262 11.25 -15.82 -15.39
N ALA A 263 10.68 -15.07 -16.33
CA ALA A 263 11.33 -13.90 -16.90
C ALA A 263 11.55 -12.78 -15.86
N LEU A 264 10.55 -12.52 -14.98
CA LEU A 264 10.66 -11.55 -13.89
C LEU A 264 11.73 -11.96 -12.87
N MET A 265 11.76 -13.23 -12.47
CA MET A 265 12.76 -13.76 -11.52
C MET A 265 14.18 -13.65 -12.11
N ALA A 266 14.35 -13.94 -13.41
CA ALA A 266 15.63 -13.77 -14.08
C ALA A 266 16.08 -12.29 -14.13
N ALA A 267 15.15 -11.38 -14.47
CA ALA A 267 15.41 -9.93 -14.48
C ALA A 267 15.75 -9.40 -13.07
N ALA A 268 15.03 -9.87 -12.04
CA ALA A 268 15.27 -9.52 -10.65
C ALA A 268 16.64 -9.97 -10.16
N GLY A 269 17.07 -11.19 -10.53
CA GLY A 269 18.43 -11.67 -10.24
C GLY A 269 19.51 -10.79 -10.85
N GLN A 270 19.33 -10.31 -12.09
CA GLN A 270 20.24 -9.38 -12.74
C GLN A 270 20.26 -7.99 -12.09
N ALA A 271 19.10 -7.51 -11.66
CA ALA A 271 18.97 -6.23 -10.98
C ALA A 271 19.33 -6.29 -9.48
N GLY A 272 19.53 -7.48 -8.92
CA GLY A 272 19.75 -7.68 -7.48
C GLY A 272 18.53 -7.27 -6.64
N VAL A 273 17.31 -7.50 -7.17
CA VAL A 273 16.04 -7.27 -6.47
C VAL A 273 15.57 -8.59 -5.87
N PRO A 274 15.30 -8.65 -4.54
CA PRO A 274 14.75 -9.84 -3.92
C PRO A 274 13.38 -10.16 -4.51
N ILE A 275 13.18 -11.40 -4.97
CA ILE A 275 11.91 -11.89 -5.48
C ILE A 275 11.75 -13.38 -5.14
N ALA A 276 10.56 -13.77 -4.73
CA ALA A 276 10.24 -15.17 -4.43
C ALA A 276 8.83 -15.53 -4.90
N MET A 277 8.63 -16.76 -5.35
CA MET A 277 7.30 -17.33 -5.52
C MET A 277 6.77 -17.68 -4.13
N VAL A 278 5.57 -17.18 -3.79
CA VAL A 278 4.95 -17.33 -2.48
C VAL A 278 3.60 -18.03 -2.52
N GLY A 279 3.12 -18.35 -3.73
CA GLY A 279 1.84 -19.02 -3.90
C GLY A 279 1.27 -18.89 -5.32
N ARG A 280 -0.05 -19.03 -5.43
CA ARG A 280 -0.77 -18.96 -6.72
C ARG A 280 -2.21 -18.52 -6.54
N PHE A 281 -2.77 -17.92 -7.58
CA PHE A 281 -4.19 -17.56 -7.67
C PHE A 281 -4.99 -18.65 -8.38
N GLY A 282 -6.20 -18.94 -7.87
CA GLY A 282 -7.11 -19.94 -8.43
C GLY A 282 -7.97 -20.58 -7.36
N GLY A 283 -8.99 -21.33 -7.82
CA GLY A 283 -9.97 -21.92 -6.91
C GLY A 283 -10.94 -20.90 -6.32
N THR A 284 -11.57 -21.26 -5.22
CA THR A 284 -12.63 -20.49 -4.56
C THR A 284 -12.29 -20.10 -3.13
N ASP A 285 -11.16 -20.53 -2.61
CA ASP A 285 -10.77 -20.37 -1.21
C ASP A 285 -9.54 -19.45 -1.10
N VAL A 286 -9.40 -18.83 0.06
CA VAL A 286 -8.15 -18.26 0.55
C VAL A 286 -7.51 -19.29 1.47
N ASN A 287 -6.33 -19.78 1.08
CA ASN A 287 -5.57 -20.79 1.81
C ASN A 287 -4.22 -20.22 2.25
N LEU A 288 -4.00 -20.13 3.56
CA LEU A 288 -2.77 -19.64 4.17
C LEU A 288 -2.05 -20.81 4.86
N GLY A 289 -1.08 -21.42 4.17
CA GLY A 289 -0.27 -22.50 4.71
C GLY A 289 -1.07 -23.72 5.16
N GLY A 290 -2.15 -24.05 4.47
CA GLY A 290 -3.02 -25.22 4.78
C GLY A 290 -4.28 -24.88 5.58
N VAL A 291 -4.44 -23.65 6.05
CA VAL A 291 -5.70 -23.16 6.66
C VAL A 291 -6.50 -22.43 5.59
N ALA A 292 -7.67 -22.95 5.23
CA ALA A 292 -8.48 -22.45 4.14
C ALA A 292 -9.85 -21.94 4.62
N ALA A 293 -10.33 -20.88 3.99
CA ALA A 293 -11.69 -20.38 4.14
C ALA A 293 -12.24 -19.95 2.78
N PRO A 294 -13.56 -20.10 2.51
CA PRO A 294 -14.16 -19.63 1.27
C PRO A 294 -13.94 -18.13 1.06
N LEU A 295 -13.48 -17.75 -0.12
CA LEU A 295 -13.28 -16.33 -0.49
C LEU A 295 -14.59 -15.53 -0.33
N ALA A 296 -15.72 -16.14 -0.67
CA ALA A 296 -17.03 -15.49 -0.55
C ALA A 296 -17.36 -15.07 0.89
N ASP A 297 -17.07 -15.91 1.87
CA ASP A 297 -17.35 -15.65 3.30
C ASP A 297 -16.44 -14.54 3.84
N LEU A 298 -15.16 -14.60 3.47
CA LEU A 298 -14.19 -13.56 3.82
C LEU A 298 -14.54 -12.21 3.17
N ALA A 299 -14.94 -12.21 1.90
CA ALA A 299 -15.37 -11.03 1.18
C ALA A 299 -16.63 -10.41 1.79
N GLN A 300 -17.61 -11.22 2.21
CA GLN A 300 -18.79 -10.74 2.91
C GLN A 300 -18.41 -10.04 4.22
N THR A 301 -17.54 -10.65 5.02
CA THR A 301 -17.04 -10.08 6.27
C THR A 301 -16.29 -8.77 6.01
N TYR A 302 -15.37 -8.76 5.04
CA TYR A 302 -14.56 -7.61 4.67
C TYR A 302 -15.42 -6.42 4.22
N ARG A 303 -16.39 -6.65 3.34
CA ARG A 303 -17.29 -5.61 2.81
C ARG A 303 -18.29 -5.11 3.84
N GLY A 304 -18.77 -6.01 4.72
CA GLY A 304 -19.79 -5.69 5.72
C GLY A 304 -19.25 -5.04 6.99
N ALA A 305 -17.97 -5.20 7.30
CA ALA A 305 -17.39 -4.79 8.58
C ALA A 305 -17.51 -3.28 8.86
N PHE A 306 -17.30 -2.42 7.85
CA PHE A 306 -17.41 -0.97 8.03
C PHE A 306 -18.82 -0.54 8.43
N ALA A 307 -19.84 -1.04 7.74
CA ALA A 307 -21.24 -0.75 8.06
C ALA A 307 -21.64 -1.30 9.44
N ALA A 308 -21.16 -2.50 9.79
CA ALA A 308 -21.43 -3.12 11.09
C ALA A 308 -20.83 -2.35 12.28
N THR A 309 -19.81 -1.54 12.09
CA THR A 309 -19.21 -0.69 13.13
C THR A 309 -20.15 0.44 13.57
N PHE A 310 -21.10 0.84 12.72
CA PHE A 310 -22.04 1.95 12.98
C PHE A 310 -23.49 1.49 13.17
N ALA A 311 -23.75 0.19 13.14
CA ALA A 311 -25.06 -0.39 13.40
C ALA A 311 -25.24 -0.71 14.89
#